data_66ad6847abd8679c737e35d270352701
#
_entry.id   66ad6847abd8679c737e35d270352701
#
_cell.length_a   1.000
_cell.length_b   1.000
_cell.length_c   1.000
_cell.angle_alpha   90.00
_cell.angle_beta   90.00
_cell.angle_gamma   90.00
#
_symmetry.space_group_name_H-M   'P 1'
#
loop_
_entity.id
_entity.type
_entity.pdbx_description
1 polymer ?
#
loop_
_entity_poly.entity_id
_entity_poly.type
_entity_poly.pdbx_seq_one_letter_code
_entity_poly.pdbx_strand_id
1 'polypeptide(L)'
;MSGIGTSAFDEERLQSEMERYHNQLDSETERLYTLASEAREKGLDFATEIEIPRAIDLADRTEKLLEEYLDGLEIAESIRTMLQEEDRETTAIKIACQVSNQMMERTGDQQRSIDSGLRVGLAILTEAILVAPLEGIGQVRLLNNVDGSTFLSIDFCGPIRAAGGTAQAMAVLIGDMIRSELGLAKYEPTFAEVERVKEEFGLYRGNLQYKPPPEEIETIVRACPVMVNGESTESIECAGYGRVRNIDEARIRGGVLL
;
A
#
# COMPACT_ATOMS: atom_id res chain seq x y z
N MET A 1 -0.55 42.11 23.38
CA MET A 1 -0.04 40.78 23.00
C MET A 1 0.33 40.06 24.29
N SER A 2 -0.59 39.29 24.82
CA SER A 2 -0.37 38.50 26.04
C SER A 2 -0.15 37.06 25.59
N GLY A 3 1.11 36.60 25.72
CA GLY A 3 1.48 35.22 25.53
C GLY A 3 0.81 34.35 26.58
N ILE A 4 0.02 33.39 26.17
CA ILE A 4 -0.50 32.32 27.00
C ILE A 4 0.70 31.39 27.24
N GLY A 5 1.41 31.60 28.34
CA GLY A 5 2.39 30.64 28.86
C GLY A 5 1.63 29.46 29.44
N THR A 6 1.54 28.36 28.70
CA THR A 6 1.25 27.04 29.29
C THR A 6 2.31 26.76 30.32
N SER A 7 1.93 26.66 31.61
CA SER A 7 2.90 26.42 32.66
C SER A 7 3.36 24.95 32.58
N ALA A 8 4.62 24.69 32.91
CA ALA A 8 5.17 23.33 33.00
C ALA A 8 4.31 22.40 33.87
N PHE A 9 3.55 22.97 34.80
CA PHE A 9 2.61 22.27 35.66
C PHE A 9 1.39 21.72 34.87
N ASP A 10 0.97 22.37 33.80
CA ASP A 10 -0.12 21.90 32.96
C ASP A 10 0.36 20.77 32.01
N GLU A 11 1.61 20.79 31.56
CA GLU A 11 2.20 19.74 30.75
C GLU A 11 2.40 18.43 31.52
N GLU A 12 2.95 18.50 32.74
CA GLU A 12 3.13 17.32 33.62
C GLU A 12 1.77 16.68 33.97
N ARG A 13 0.76 17.48 34.22
CA ARG A 13 -0.58 17.00 34.51
C ARG A 13 -1.19 16.30 33.30
N LEU A 14 -1.08 16.92 32.13
CA LEU A 14 -1.57 16.36 30.88
C LEU A 14 -0.89 15.03 30.57
N GLN A 15 0.44 14.97 30.73
CA GLN A 15 1.20 13.76 30.52
C GLN A 15 0.78 12.63 31.47
N SER A 16 0.59 12.93 32.75
CA SER A 16 0.09 11.97 33.74
C SER A 16 -1.34 11.48 33.43
N GLU A 17 -2.21 12.36 32.95
CA GLU A 17 -3.56 11.97 32.53
C GLU A 17 -3.53 11.10 31.26
N MET A 18 -2.65 11.37 30.32
CA MET A 18 -2.43 10.54 29.11
C MET A 18 -1.89 9.16 29.47
N GLU A 19 -0.88 9.07 30.33
CA GLU A 19 -0.31 7.80 30.79
C GLU A 19 -1.38 6.95 31.51
N ARG A 20 -2.18 7.57 32.37
CA ARG A 20 -3.29 6.88 33.04
C ARG A 20 -4.31 6.35 32.03
N TYR A 21 -4.64 7.13 31.01
CA TYR A 21 -5.57 6.73 29.98
C TYR A 21 -5.02 5.56 29.14
N HIS A 22 -3.75 5.62 28.73
CA HIS A 22 -3.09 4.54 28.01
C HIS A 22 -3.07 3.25 28.84
N ASN A 23 -2.71 3.32 30.13
CA ASN A 23 -2.73 2.16 31.02
C ASN A 23 -4.14 1.54 31.18
N GLN A 24 -5.18 2.37 31.15
CA GLN A 24 -6.57 1.87 31.16
C GLN A 24 -6.93 1.17 29.84
N LEU A 25 -6.52 1.71 28.69
CA LEU A 25 -6.72 1.08 27.38
C LEU A 25 -5.99 -0.26 27.31
N ASP A 26 -4.74 -0.32 27.76
CA ASP A 26 -3.95 -1.55 27.75
C ASP A 26 -4.60 -2.63 28.65
N SER A 27 -5.03 -2.25 29.85
CA SER A 27 -5.71 -3.17 30.76
C SER A 27 -7.04 -3.71 30.18
N GLU A 28 -7.82 -2.84 29.54
CA GLU A 28 -9.08 -3.26 28.89
C GLU A 28 -8.82 -4.12 27.65
N THR A 29 -7.82 -3.80 26.88
CA THR A 29 -7.38 -4.61 25.74
C THR A 29 -7.00 -6.01 26.19
N GLU A 30 -6.17 -6.14 27.24
CA GLU A 30 -5.78 -7.44 27.81
C GLU A 30 -6.99 -8.26 28.26
N ARG A 31 -7.93 -7.60 28.94
CA ARG A 31 -9.19 -8.23 29.36
C ARG A 31 -9.99 -8.78 28.17
N LEU A 32 -10.09 -8.00 27.10
CA LEU A 32 -10.82 -8.41 25.88
C LEU A 32 -10.15 -9.57 25.16
N TYR A 33 -8.81 -9.55 25.06
CA TYR A 33 -8.05 -10.68 24.49
C TYR A 33 -8.24 -11.95 25.30
N THR A 34 -8.18 -11.86 26.62
CA THR A 34 -8.44 -13.01 27.52
C THR A 34 -9.84 -13.58 27.30
N LEU A 35 -10.85 -12.70 27.24
CA LEU A 35 -12.23 -13.11 27.02
C LEU A 35 -12.42 -13.79 25.64
N ALA A 36 -11.80 -13.24 24.60
CA ALA A 36 -11.85 -13.81 23.25
C ALA A 36 -11.17 -15.20 23.21
N SER A 37 -9.99 -15.33 23.83
CA SER A 37 -9.28 -16.61 23.92
C SER A 37 -10.09 -17.67 24.66
N GLU A 38 -10.67 -17.32 25.80
CA GLU A 38 -11.55 -18.23 26.55
C GLU A 38 -12.79 -18.66 25.76
N ALA A 39 -13.38 -17.77 24.97
CA ALA A 39 -14.53 -18.08 24.13
C ALA A 39 -14.15 -19.10 23.03
N ARG A 40 -12.98 -18.94 22.42
CA ARG A 40 -12.45 -19.85 21.42
C ARG A 40 -12.10 -21.23 21.99
N GLU A 41 -11.46 -21.27 23.14
CA GLU A 41 -11.19 -22.53 23.84
C GLU A 41 -12.46 -23.32 24.15
N LYS A 42 -13.57 -22.62 24.38
CA LYS A 42 -14.91 -23.24 24.61
C LYS A 42 -15.61 -23.63 23.30
N GLY A 43 -15.00 -23.40 22.14
CA GLY A 43 -15.58 -23.69 20.83
C GLY A 43 -16.76 -22.77 20.45
N LEU A 44 -16.82 -21.56 21.01
CA LEU A 44 -17.85 -20.57 20.71
C LEU A 44 -17.56 -19.75 19.45
N ASP A 45 -16.40 -19.95 18.85
CA ASP A 45 -15.97 -19.33 17.61
C ASP A 45 -15.39 -20.38 16.66
N PHE A 46 -15.47 -20.15 15.34
CA PHE A 46 -14.86 -21.01 14.33
C PHE A 46 -13.34 -20.86 14.29
N ALA A 47 -12.84 -19.64 14.48
CA ALA A 47 -11.41 -19.38 14.52
C ALA A 47 -10.82 -19.83 15.84
N THR A 48 -9.68 -20.50 15.80
CA THR A 48 -8.90 -20.88 16.98
C THR A 48 -7.97 -19.76 17.43
N GLU A 49 -7.67 -18.81 16.54
CA GLU A 49 -6.77 -17.69 16.76
C GLU A 49 -7.53 -16.35 16.70
N ILE A 50 -6.98 -15.33 17.33
CA ILE A 50 -7.53 -13.97 17.29
C ILE A 50 -7.09 -13.32 15.97
N GLU A 51 -8.04 -12.88 15.15
CA GLU A 51 -7.80 -12.32 13.81
C GLU A 51 -6.90 -11.06 13.82
N ILE A 52 -6.99 -10.26 14.88
CA ILE A 52 -6.21 -9.02 15.00
C ILE A 52 -5.06 -9.28 15.96
N PRO A 53 -3.83 -9.43 15.48
CA PRO A 53 -2.68 -9.63 16.35
C PRO A 53 -2.42 -8.40 17.21
N ARG A 54 -2.13 -8.63 18.50
CA ARG A 54 -1.69 -7.57 19.39
C ARG A 54 -0.29 -7.09 18.98
N ALA A 55 -0.14 -5.80 18.74
CA ALA A 55 1.13 -5.18 18.37
C ALA A 55 1.56 -4.15 19.41
N ILE A 56 2.85 -4.05 19.66
CA ILE A 56 3.46 -3.15 20.63
C ILE A 56 3.67 -1.76 20.01
N ASP A 57 4.09 -1.74 18.75
CA ASP A 57 4.39 -0.54 17.98
C ASP A 57 4.07 -0.73 16.48
N LEU A 58 4.38 0.29 15.67
CA LEU A 58 4.20 0.25 14.22
C LEU A 58 5.00 -0.89 13.57
N ALA A 59 6.21 -1.14 14.02
CA ALA A 59 7.08 -2.16 13.46
C ALA A 59 6.52 -3.58 13.68
N ASP A 60 6.13 -3.88 14.93
CA ASP A 60 5.50 -5.14 15.28
C ASP A 60 4.15 -5.33 14.57
N ARG A 61 3.35 -4.25 14.45
CA ARG A 61 2.10 -4.28 13.72
C ARG A 61 2.32 -4.58 12.24
N THR A 62 3.31 -3.93 11.60
CA THR A 62 3.61 -4.14 10.18
C THR A 62 4.02 -5.59 9.91
N GLU A 63 4.89 -6.15 10.74
CA GLU A 63 5.36 -7.53 10.61
C GLU A 63 4.21 -8.54 10.76
N LYS A 64 3.43 -8.42 11.82
CA LYS A 64 2.30 -9.33 12.09
C LYS A 64 1.19 -9.22 11.04
N LEU A 65 0.90 -8.00 10.57
CA LEU A 65 -0.09 -7.76 9.55
C LEU A 65 0.25 -8.43 8.21
N LEU A 66 1.54 -8.49 7.89
CA LEU A 66 2.04 -8.95 6.61
C LEU A 66 2.75 -10.33 6.71
N GLU A 67 2.51 -11.08 7.77
CA GLU A 67 3.14 -12.39 8.01
C GLU A 67 3.04 -13.33 6.80
N GLU A 68 1.88 -13.40 6.16
CA GLU A 68 1.64 -14.22 4.96
C GLU A 68 2.50 -13.79 3.74
N TYR A 69 2.86 -12.51 3.66
CA TYR A 69 3.68 -11.96 2.59
C TYR A 69 5.18 -12.07 2.89
N LEU A 70 5.57 -12.20 4.15
CA LEU A 70 6.95 -12.16 4.59
C LEU A 70 7.63 -13.54 4.62
N ASP A 71 6.87 -14.63 4.55
CA ASP A 71 7.42 -16.01 4.54
C ASP A 71 8.36 -16.28 5.73
N GLY A 72 8.02 -15.76 6.91
CA GLY A 72 8.82 -15.86 8.13
C GLY A 72 10.05 -14.93 8.15
N LEU A 73 10.08 -13.89 7.34
CA LEU A 73 11.08 -12.84 7.42
C LEU A 73 10.73 -11.90 8.56
N GLU A 74 11.62 -11.76 9.53
CA GLU A 74 11.51 -10.84 10.65
C GLU A 74 12.00 -9.44 10.24
N ILE A 75 11.15 -8.43 10.31
CA ILE A 75 11.44 -7.06 9.85
C ILE A 75 11.26 -6.00 10.94
N ALA A 76 10.57 -6.33 12.04
CA ALA A 76 10.22 -5.36 13.08
C ALA A 76 11.42 -4.61 13.65
N GLU A 77 12.53 -5.32 13.93
CA GLU A 77 13.73 -4.69 14.49
C GLU A 77 14.42 -3.76 13.49
N SER A 78 14.43 -4.14 12.20
CA SER A 78 14.97 -3.28 11.14
C SER A 78 14.17 -1.99 11.00
N ILE A 79 12.82 -2.08 11.07
CA ILE A 79 11.94 -0.92 11.04
C ILE A 79 12.19 0.00 12.25
N ARG A 80 12.27 -0.57 13.48
CA ARG A 80 12.52 0.23 14.70
C ARG A 80 13.83 0.98 14.63
N THR A 81 14.90 0.30 14.23
CA THR A 81 16.23 0.89 14.12
C THR A 81 16.22 2.04 13.11
N MET A 82 15.61 1.84 11.96
CA MET A 82 15.60 2.84 10.90
C MET A 82 14.73 4.06 11.25
N LEU A 83 13.60 3.86 11.93
CA LEU A 83 12.74 4.95 12.43
C LEU A 83 13.38 5.83 13.51
N GLN A 84 14.47 5.37 14.14
CA GLN A 84 15.25 6.20 15.08
C GLN A 84 16.21 7.16 14.38
N GLU A 85 16.62 6.83 13.17
CA GLU A 85 17.62 7.55 12.41
C GLU A 85 17.03 8.39 11.27
N GLU A 86 15.87 8.00 10.74
CA GLU A 86 15.26 8.57 9.56
C GLU A 86 13.76 8.84 9.72
N ASP A 87 13.22 9.67 8.84
CA ASP A 87 11.78 9.87 8.75
C ASP A 87 11.05 8.62 8.24
N ARG A 88 9.73 8.59 8.44
CA ARG A 88 8.88 7.46 8.10
C ARG A 88 8.85 7.17 6.61
N GLU A 89 8.85 8.19 5.79
CA GLU A 89 8.82 8.07 4.32
C GLU A 89 10.09 7.42 3.80
N THR A 90 11.24 7.89 4.27
CA THR A 90 12.55 7.31 3.94
C THR A 90 12.67 5.88 4.45
N THR A 91 12.24 5.62 5.69
CA THR A 91 12.21 4.29 6.28
C THR A 91 11.35 3.34 5.44
N ALA A 92 10.14 3.76 5.04
CA ALA A 92 9.24 2.95 4.24
C ALA A 92 9.87 2.51 2.91
N ILE A 93 10.52 3.42 2.21
CA ILE A 93 11.18 3.12 0.93
C ILE A 93 12.36 2.15 1.14
N LYS A 94 13.23 2.43 2.11
CA LYS A 94 14.42 1.61 2.36
C LYS A 94 14.06 0.19 2.83
N ILE A 95 13.11 0.08 3.76
CA ILE A 95 12.62 -1.23 4.23
C ILE A 95 11.93 -1.98 3.10
N ALA A 96 11.14 -1.32 2.26
CA ALA A 96 10.51 -1.95 1.09
C ALA A 96 11.54 -2.58 0.15
N CYS A 97 12.61 -1.85 -0.19
CA CYS A 97 13.71 -2.34 -1.00
C CYS A 97 14.47 -3.49 -0.32
N GLN A 98 14.76 -3.34 0.98
CA GLN A 98 15.43 -4.38 1.77
C GLN A 98 14.61 -5.69 1.79
N VAL A 99 13.30 -5.60 2.09
CA VAL A 99 12.40 -6.75 2.11
C VAL A 99 12.33 -7.42 0.74
N SER A 100 12.19 -6.62 -0.33
CA SER A 100 12.14 -7.15 -1.69
C SER A 100 13.42 -7.93 -2.05
N ASN A 101 14.60 -7.40 -1.72
CA ASN A 101 15.87 -8.08 -1.94
C ASN A 101 15.99 -9.39 -1.12
N GLN A 102 15.67 -9.35 0.18
CA GLN A 102 15.71 -10.53 1.06
C GLN A 102 14.71 -11.61 0.62
N MET A 103 13.50 -11.22 0.21
CA MET A 103 12.52 -12.15 -0.33
C MET A 103 12.98 -12.75 -1.67
N MET A 104 13.65 -11.98 -2.52
CA MET A 104 14.22 -12.47 -3.77
C MET A 104 15.31 -13.52 -3.51
N GLU A 105 16.19 -13.28 -2.54
CA GLU A 105 17.22 -14.23 -2.13
C GLU A 105 16.63 -15.53 -1.55
N ARG A 106 15.54 -15.43 -0.79
CA ARG A 106 14.89 -16.60 -0.16
C ARG A 106 14.09 -17.44 -1.14
N THR A 107 13.28 -16.80 -1.97
CA THR A 107 12.25 -17.47 -2.77
C THR A 107 12.64 -17.64 -4.23
N GLY A 108 13.48 -16.77 -4.77
CA GLY A 108 13.77 -16.67 -6.20
C GLY A 108 12.58 -16.15 -7.02
N ASP A 109 11.47 -15.80 -6.37
CA ASP A 109 10.26 -15.29 -7.03
C ASP A 109 10.25 -13.75 -7.01
N GLN A 110 10.59 -13.16 -8.15
CA GLN A 110 10.72 -11.72 -8.30
C GLN A 110 9.39 -10.99 -8.10
N GLN A 111 8.29 -11.55 -8.60
CA GLN A 111 6.97 -10.93 -8.47
C GLN A 111 6.51 -10.91 -7.01
N ARG A 112 6.62 -12.04 -6.31
CA ARG A 112 6.32 -12.15 -4.89
C ARG A 112 7.20 -11.23 -4.04
N SER A 113 8.47 -11.15 -4.38
CA SER A 113 9.44 -10.29 -3.66
C SER A 113 9.07 -8.80 -3.75
N ILE A 114 8.66 -8.34 -4.93
CA ILE A 114 8.20 -6.97 -5.14
C ILE A 114 6.88 -6.71 -4.39
N ASP A 115 5.93 -7.64 -4.46
CA ASP A 115 4.64 -7.54 -3.77
C ASP A 115 4.84 -7.41 -2.25
N SER A 116 5.69 -8.24 -1.65
CA SER A 116 6.04 -8.17 -0.22
C SER A 116 6.65 -6.82 0.15
N GLY A 117 7.68 -6.38 -0.57
CA GLY A 117 8.32 -5.10 -0.32
C GLY A 117 7.37 -3.91 -0.45
N LEU A 118 6.54 -3.90 -1.49
CA LEU A 118 5.56 -2.85 -1.74
C LEU A 118 4.54 -2.73 -0.60
N ARG A 119 4.00 -3.86 -0.15
CA ARG A 119 3.02 -3.90 0.95
C ARG A 119 3.62 -3.46 2.28
N VAL A 120 4.86 -3.87 2.58
CA VAL A 120 5.58 -3.43 3.78
C VAL A 120 5.80 -1.92 3.77
N GLY A 121 6.28 -1.35 2.66
CA GLY A 121 6.45 0.08 2.55
C GLY A 121 5.14 0.86 2.74
N LEU A 122 4.04 0.39 2.13
CA LEU A 122 2.72 1.00 2.31
C LEU A 122 2.21 0.86 3.75
N ALA A 123 2.46 -0.27 4.42
CA ALA A 123 2.05 -0.46 5.81
C ALA A 123 2.76 0.53 6.74
N ILE A 124 4.05 0.76 6.55
CA ILE A 124 4.81 1.76 7.32
C ILE A 124 4.24 3.16 7.08
N LEU A 125 3.98 3.54 5.83
CA LEU A 125 3.46 4.87 5.47
C LEU A 125 2.05 5.13 6.00
N THR A 126 1.19 4.12 5.99
CA THR A 126 -0.20 4.23 6.41
C THR A 126 -0.43 3.82 7.86
N GLU A 127 0.63 3.72 8.66
CA GLU A 127 0.58 3.29 10.06
C GLU A 127 -0.10 1.92 10.22
N ALA A 128 0.14 1.03 9.26
CA ALA A 128 -0.46 -0.29 9.17
C ALA A 128 -2.01 -0.27 9.22
N ILE A 129 -2.62 0.76 8.61
CA ILE A 129 -4.05 0.74 8.30
C ILE A 129 -4.26 -0.28 7.18
N LEU A 130 -5.09 -1.28 7.43
CA LEU A 130 -5.26 -2.50 6.61
C LEU A 130 -5.57 -2.23 5.13
N VAL A 131 -6.34 -1.21 4.83
CA VAL A 131 -6.94 -0.99 3.51
C VAL A 131 -5.89 -0.80 2.40
N ALA A 132 -4.87 0.03 2.62
CA ALA A 132 -3.89 0.31 1.58
C ALA A 132 -2.93 -0.87 1.31
N PRO A 133 -2.24 -1.45 2.30
CA PRO A 133 -1.28 -2.52 2.06
C PRO A 133 -1.91 -3.87 1.73
N LEU A 134 -3.10 -4.20 2.23
CA LEU A 134 -3.74 -5.50 2.01
C LEU A 134 -4.78 -5.47 0.90
N GLU A 135 -5.74 -4.57 0.98
CA GLU A 135 -6.89 -4.56 0.09
C GLU A 135 -6.71 -3.59 -1.09
N GLY A 136 -5.83 -2.59 -0.97
CA GLY A 136 -5.59 -1.58 -2.00
C GLY A 136 -4.76 -2.08 -3.17
N ILE A 137 -3.91 -3.09 -2.95
CA ILE A 137 -3.11 -3.73 -3.99
C ILE A 137 -3.72 -5.09 -4.30
N GLY A 138 -4.28 -5.25 -5.50
CA GLY A 138 -4.82 -6.52 -5.97
C GLY A 138 -3.72 -7.51 -6.30
N GLN A 139 -2.79 -7.09 -7.16
CA GLN A 139 -1.61 -7.87 -7.51
C GLN A 139 -0.49 -7.01 -8.07
N VAL A 140 0.70 -7.55 -8.03
CA VAL A 140 1.86 -7.04 -8.75
C VAL A 140 2.11 -7.95 -9.95
N ARG A 141 2.42 -7.40 -11.12
CA ARG A 141 2.72 -8.18 -12.32
C ARG A 141 4.01 -7.72 -12.97
N LEU A 142 4.73 -8.67 -13.56
CA LEU A 142 5.86 -8.42 -14.43
C LEU A 142 5.42 -8.58 -15.87
N LEU A 143 5.43 -7.49 -16.63
CA LEU A 143 4.97 -7.41 -18.01
C LEU A 143 6.13 -6.97 -18.91
N ASN A 144 5.92 -7.04 -20.24
CA ASN A 144 6.98 -6.72 -21.20
C ASN A 144 6.62 -5.50 -22.05
N ASN A 145 7.57 -4.59 -22.18
CA ASN A 145 7.59 -3.53 -23.16
C ASN A 145 7.62 -4.08 -24.59
N VAL A 146 7.50 -3.22 -25.57
CA VAL A 146 7.53 -3.61 -27.00
C VAL A 146 8.90 -4.19 -27.40
N ASP A 147 9.96 -3.70 -26.80
CA ASP A 147 11.35 -4.15 -27.03
C ASP A 147 11.68 -5.48 -26.31
N GLY A 148 10.75 -6.02 -25.52
CA GLY A 148 10.93 -7.24 -24.74
C GLY A 148 11.49 -7.06 -23.34
N SER A 149 11.88 -5.84 -22.97
CA SER A 149 12.32 -5.54 -21.59
C SER A 149 11.17 -5.69 -20.58
N THR A 150 11.46 -6.23 -19.40
CA THR A 150 10.46 -6.49 -18.35
C THR A 150 10.28 -5.27 -17.46
N PHE A 151 9.03 -4.90 -17.20
CA PHE A 151 8.67 -3.79 -16.32
C PHE A 151 7.63 -4.20 -15.26
N LEU A 152 7.45 -3.33 -14.26
CA LEU A 152 6.52 -3.52 -13.16
C LEU A 152 5.15 -2.91 -13.48
N SER A 153 4.09 -3.70 -13.26
CA SER A 153 2.69 -3.25 -13.22
C SER A 153 2.11 -3.47 -11.83
N ILE A 154 1.43 -2.48 -11.29
CA ILE A 154 0.71 -2.56 -10.01
C ILE A 154 -0.77 -2.45 -10.30
N ASP A 155 -1.52 -3.48 -9.93
CA ASP A 155 -2.97 -3.54 -10.08
C ASP A 155 -3.62 -3.04 -8.79
N PHE A 156 -4.21 -1.86 -8.84
CA PHE A 156 -4.92 -1.27 -7.72
C PHE A 156 -6.37 -1.74 -7.64
N CYS A 157 -6.85 -1.98 -6.42
CA CYS A 157 -8.24 -2.33 -6.13
C CYS A 157 -9.07 -1.13 -5.68
N GLY A 158 -10.40 -1.27 -5.76
CA GLY A 158 -11.34 -0.24 -5.32
C GLY A 158 -11.14 0.31 -3.90
N PRO A 159 -10.78 -0.54 -2.90
CA PRO A 159 -10.54 -0.06 -1.52
C PRO A 159 -9.45 1.00 -1.36
N ILE A 160 -8.48 1.10 -2.27
CA ILE A 160 -7.46 2.15 -2.20
C ILE A 160 -8.05 3.56 -2.32
N ARG A 161 -9.24 3.70 -2.90
CA ARG A 161 -9.99 4.96 -2.94
C ARG A 161 -10.28 5.51 -1.54
N ALA A 162 -10.47 4.64 -0.56
CA ALA A 162 -10.68 5.03 0.84
C ALA A 162 -9.39 5.56 1.49
N ALA A 163 -8.23 5.08 1.06
CA ALA A 163 -6.92 5.56 1.50
C ALA A 163 -6.48 6.85 0.79
N GLY A 164 -7.13 7.20 -0.31
CA GLY A 164 -6.87 8.39 -1.14
C GLY A 164 -5.71 8.23 -2.12
N GLY A 165 -5.61 9.16 -3.08
CA GLY A 165 -4.60 9.14 -4.14
C GLY A 165 -3.15 9.22 -3.65
N THR A 166 -2.90 9.73 -2.45
CA THR A 166 -1.56 9.77 -1.85
C THR A 166 -0.99 8.36 -1.63
N ALA A 167 -1.78 7.42 -1.13
CA ALA A 167 -1.34 6.05 -0.92
C ALA A 167 -0.99 5.36 -2.25
N GLN A 168 -1.78 5.61 -3.29
CA GLN A 168 -1.51 5.11 -4.64
C GLN A 168 -0.22 5.72 -5.23
N ALA A 169 -0.04 7.03 -5.11
CA ALA A 169 1.18 7.70 -5.58
C ALA A 169 2.43 7.19 -4.85
N MET A 170 2.34 6.97 -3.55
CA MET A 170 3.42 6.39 -2.75
C MET A 170 3.71 4.93 -3.14
N ALA A 171 2.68 4.14 -3.47
CA ALA A 171 2.86 2.78 -3.97
C ALA A 171 3.65 2.78 -5.30
N VAL A 172 3.35 3.71 -6.21
CA VAL A 172 4.08 3.88 -7.46
C VAL A 172 5.54 4.27 -7.21
N LEU A 173 5.79 5.20 -6.28
CA LEU A 173 7.15 5.61 -5.90
C LEU A 173 7.95 4.44 -5.31
N ILE A 174 7.38 3.70 -4.35
CA ILE A 174 8.02 2.53 -3.75
C ILE A 174 8.28 1.47 -4.82
N GLY A 175 7.30 1.21 -5.69
CA GLY A 175 7.43 0.27 -6.80
C GLY A 175 8.54 0.68 -7.77
N ASP A 176 8.70 1.97 -8.07
CA ASP A 176 9.80 2.48 -8.91
C ASP A 176 11.17 2.27 -8.27
N MET A 177 11.29 2.48 -6.96
CA MET A 177 12.54 2.22 -6.23
C MET A 177 12.90 0.73 -6.25
N ILE A 178 11.94 -0.14 -5.91
CA ILE A 178 12.16 -1.60 -5.92
C ILE A 178 12.52 -2.10 -7.32
N ARG A 179 11.76 -1.71 -8.38
CA ARG A 179 12.09 -2.14 -9.75
C ARG A 179 13.49 -1.70 -10.18
N SER A 180 13.90 -0.49 -9.76
CA SER A 180 15.21 0.06 -10.08
C SER A 180 16.34 -0.77 -9.45
N GLU A 181 16.19 -1.16 -8.18
CA GLU A 181 17.17 -2.00 -7.49
C GLU A 181 17.24 -3.42 -8.06
N LEU A 182 16.09 -3.97 -8.48
CA LEU A 182 16.02 -5.30 -9.11
C LEU A 182 16.38 -5.29 -10.61
N GLY A 183 16.77 -4.14 -11.15
CA GLY A 183 17.21 -4.01 -12.55
C GLY A 183 16.08 -4.16 -13.58
N LEU A 184 14.83 -3.95 -13.20
CA LEU A 184 13.70 -3.96 -14.14
C LEU A 184 13.66 -2.65 -14.96
N ALA A 185 13.21 -2.75 -16.21
CA ALA A 185 13.02 -1.60 -17.08
C ALA A 185 11.89 -0.69 -16.60
N LYS A 186 11.88 0.54 -17.05
CA LYS A 186 10.72 1.42 -16.91
C LYS A 186 9.61 0.95 -17.83
N TYR A 187 8.38 1.22 -17.43
CA TYR A 187 7.23 1.08 -18.31
C TYR A 187 7.33 2.10 -19.47
N GLU A 188 7.20 1.61 -20.67
CA GLU A 188 7.16 2.42 -21.90
C GLU A 188 5.80 2.22 -22.60
N PRO A 189 4.81 3.10 -22.32
CA PRO A 189 3.47 2.93 -22.83
C PRO A 189 3.42 3.08 -24.34
N THR A 190 2.70 2.19 -25.01
CA THR A 190 2.35 2.33 -26.42
C THR A 190 1.35 3.47 -26.62
N PHE A 191 1.21 3.97 -27.84
CA PHE A 191 0.17 4.93 -28.16
C PHE A 191 -1.24 4.42 -27.78
N ALA A 192 -1.53 3.16 -28.07
CA ALA A 192 -2.84 2.57 -27.78
C ALA A 192 -3.12 2.48 -26.26
N GLU A 193 -2.12 2.19 -25.42
CA GLU A 193 -2.27 2.19 -23.97
C GLU A 193 -2.56 3.58 -23.41
N VAL A 194 -1.86 4.61 -23.94
CA VAL A 194 -2.13 6.01 -23.55
C VAL A 194 -3.54 6.44 -23.92
N GLU A 195 -3.97 6.15 -25.16
CA GLU A 195 -5.32 6.49 -25.60
C GLU A 195 -6.40 5.70 -24.83
N ARG A 196 -6.10 4.46 -24.43
CA ARG A 196 -6.99 3.68 -23.56
C ARG A 196 -7.21 4.36 -22.21
N VAL A 197 -6.16 4.85 -21.54
CA VAL A 197 -6.28 5.56 -20.26
C VAL A 197 -7.07 6.85 -20.45
N LYS A 198 -6.81 7.62 -21.51
CA LYS A 198 -7.59 8.83 -21.83
C LYS A 198 -9.07 8.53 -22.03
N GLU A 199 -9.39 7.42 -22.70
CA GLU A 199 -10.78 6.99 -22.93
C GLU A 199 -11.46 6.63 -21.60
N GLU A 200 -10.79 5.89 -20.69
CA GLU A 200 -11.30 5.56 -19.36
C GLU A 200 -11.65 6.83 -18.55
N PHE A 201 -10.73 7.77 -18.45
CA PHE A 201 -10.98 9.05 -17.77
C PHE A 201 -12.08 9.87 -18.45
N GLY A 202 -12.13 9.87 -19.77
CA GLY A 202 -13.16 10.56 -20.56
C GLY A 202 -14.57 10.02 -20.28
N LEU A 203 -14.72 8.71 -20.24
CA LEU A 203 -15.99 8.03 -19.98
C LEU A 203 -16.44 8.14 -18.51
N TYR A 204 -15.51 8.13 -17.57
CA TYR A 204 -15.78 8.21 -16.13
C TYR A 204 -15.84 9.65 -15.59
N ARG A 205 -15.59 10.63 -16.41
CA ARG A 205 -15.41 12.06 -16.05
C ARG A 205 -16.50 12.64 -15.16
N GLY A 206 -17.74 12.17 -15.29
CA GLY A 206 -18.87 12.64 -14.48
C GLY A 206 -18.71 12.38 -12.98
N ASN A 207 -17.95 11.35 -12.62
CA ASN A 207 -17.79 10.86 -11.25
C ASN A 207 -16.46 11.26 -10.60
N LEU A 208 -15.56 11.92 -11.36
CA LEU A 208 -14.27 12.35 -10.84
C LEU A 208 -14.36 13.71 -10.15
N GLN A 209 -13.72 13.83 -8.98
CA GLN A 209 -13.59 15.10 -8.28
C GLN A 209 -12.70 16.07 -9.06
N TYR A 210 -11.55 15.61 -9.54
CA TYR A 210 -10.70 16.32 -10.49
C TYR A 210 -10.86 15.72 -11.89
N LYS A 211 -10.87 16.56 -12.90
CA LYS A 211 -11.11 16.18 -14.30
C LYS A 211 -9.91 16.56 -15.14
N PRO A 212 -8.85 15.74 -15.15
CA PRO A 212 -7.64 16.06 -15.88
C PRO A 212 -7.92 16.20 -17.39
N PRO A 213 -7.29 17.15 -18.10
CA PRO A 213 -7.35 17.22 -19.55
C PRO A 213 -6.54 16.07 -20.17
N PRO A 214 -6.86 15.67 -21.42
CA PRO A 214 -6.17 14.55 -22.09
C PRO A 214 -4.65 14.67 -22.17
N GLU A 215 -4.13 15.88 -22.32
CA GLU A 215 -2.70 16.18 -22.40
C GLU A 215 -1.99 15.92 -21.06
N GLU A 216 -2.65 16.20 -19.95
CA GLU A 216 -2.15 15.91 -18.61
C GLU A 216 -2.09 14.41 -18.37
N ILE A 217 -3.17 13.67 -18.70
CA ILE A 217 -3.21 12.22 -18.63
C ILE A 217 -2.07 11.60 -19.44
N GLU A 218 -1.86 12.05 -20.69
CA GLU A 218 -0.76 11.58 -21.52
C GLU A 218 0.59 11.81 -20.88
N THR A 219 0.81 13.00 -20.33
CA THR A 219 2.07 13.37 -19.70
C THR A 219 2.35 12.45 -18.50
N ILE A 220 1.35 12.21 -17.66
CA ILE A 220 1.47 11.34 -16.48
C ILE A 220 1.76 9.90 -16.90
N VAL A 221 0.96 9.34 -17.81
CA VAL A 221 1.11 7.95 -18.25
C VAL A 221 2.48 7.70 -18.88
N ARG A 222 2.99 8.66 -19.70
CA ARG A 222 4.30 8.52 -20.33
C ARG A 222 5.48 8.74 -19.38
N ALA A 223 5.29 9.50 -18.32
CA ALA A 223 6.33 9.76 -17.33
C ALA A 223 6.40 8.66 -16.24
N CYS A 224 5.31 7.92 -16.03
CA CYS A 224 5.21 6.96 -14.97
C CYS A 224 6.10 5.73 -15.24
N PRO A 225 7.09 5.43 -14.38
CA PRO A 225 8.01 4.30 -14.59
C PRO A 225 7.42 2.94 -14.28
N VAL A 226 6.26 2.90 -13.64
CA VAL A 226 5.49 1.72 -13.26
C VAL A 226 4.12 1.81 -13.91
N MET A 227 3.62 0.73 -14.48
CA MET A 227 2.27 0.73 -15.02
C MET A 227 1.24 0.73 -13.89
N VAL A 228 0.40 1.76 -13.83
CA VAL A 228 -0.80 1.78 -13.00
C VAL A 228 -1.89 1.00 -13.71
N ASN A 229 -2.39 -0.04 -13.07
CA ASN A 229 -3.36 -0.95 -13.64
C ASN A 229 -4.44 -1.32 -12.58
N GLY A 230 -5.34 -2.22 -12.90
CA GLY A 230 -6.38 -2.66 -11.98
C GLY A 230 -7.40 -3.56 -12.66
N GLU A 231 -8.29 -4.13 -11.87
CA GLU A 231 -9.39 -4.92 -12.36
C GLU A 231 -10.47 -4.05 -13.02
N SER A 232 -11.16 -4.62 -13.98
CA SER A 232 -12.28 -4.01 -14.70
C SER A 232 -13.54 -4.04 -13.83
N THR A 233 -13.64 -3.11 -12.90
CA THR A 233 -14.70 -3.05 -11.88
C THR A 233 -15.92 -2.25 -12.31
N GLU A 234 -15.78 -1.34 -13.29
CA GLU A 234 -16.88 -0.50 -13.76
C GLU A 234 -17.69 -1.19 -14.86
N SER A 235 -18.98 -0.87 -14.96
CA SER A 235 -19.86 -1.44 -15.98
C SER A 235 -19.72 -0.80 -17.37
N ILE A 236 -18.96 0.30 -17.47
CA ILE A 236 -18.75 1.06 -18.71
C ILE A 236 -17.62 0.43 -19.52
N GLU A 237 -17.80 0.30 -20.83
CA GLU A 237 -16.81 -0.23 -21.75
C GLU A 237 -16.15 0.86 -22.59
N CYS A 238 -14.85 0.73 -22.83
CA CYS A 238 -14.12 1.52 -23.81
C CYS A 238 -14.35 0.94 -25.21
N ALA A 239 -14.95 1.71 -26.09
CA ALA A 239 -15.28 1.28 -27.44
C ALA A 239 -14.15 1.54 -28.46
N GLY A 240 -13.33 2.56 -28.23
CA GLY A 240 -12.23 2.95 -29.11
C GLY A 240 -10.98 2.10 -28.90
N TYR A 241 -10.57 1.95 -27.65
CA TYR A 241 -9.38 1.20 -27.26
C TYR A 241 -9.73 0.11 -26.23
N GLY A 242 -10.73 -0.71 -26.52
CA GLY A 242 -11.29 -1.70 -25.59
C GLY A 242 -10.29 -2.70 -25.07
N ARG A 243 -9.46 -3.27 -25.94
CA ARG A 243 -8.36 -4.18 -25.58
C ARG A 243 -7.09 -3.70 -26.25
N VAL A 244 -6.05 -3.50 -25.44
CA VAL A 244 -4.73 -3.08 -25.90
C VAL A 244 -3.67 -3.94 -25.24
N ARG A 245 -2.42 -3.78 -25.65
CA ARG A 245 -1.31 -4.49 -25.00
C ARG A 245 -1.35 -4.28 -23.49
N ASN A 246 -1.15 -5.33 -22.72
CA ASN A 246 -1.17 -5.31 -21.24
C ASN A 246 -2.52 -4.94 -20.57
N ILE A 247 -3.59 -4.72 -21.33
CA ILE A 247 -4.95 -4.45 -20.84
C ILE A 247 -5.93 -5.31 -21.62
N ASP A 248 -6.31 -6.46 -21.06
CA ASP A 248 -7.04 -7.50 -21.77
C ASP A 248 -8.56 -7.32 -21.78
N GLU A 249 -9.09 -6.48 -20.92
CA GLU A 249 -10.52 -6.22 -20.79
C GLU A 249 -10.95 -4.86 -21.32
N ALA A 250 -12.16 -4.78 -21.88
CA ALA A 250 -12.70 -3.55 -22.43
C ALA A 250 -13.30 -2.61 -21.37
N ARG A 251 -13.74 -3.14 -20.22
CA ARG A 251 -14.37 -2.35 -19.17
C ARG A 251 -13.36 -1.46 -18.44
N ILE A 252 -13.86 -0.35 -17.92
CA ILE A 252 -13.05 0.62 -17.17
C ILE A 252 -12.48 0.00 -15.88
N ARG A 253 -11.21 0.25 -15.62
CA ARG A 253 -10.47 -0.21 -14.45
C ARG A 253 -10.59 0.78 -13.31
N GLY A 254 -11.32 0.43 -12.27
CA GLY A 254 -11.58 1.32 -11.14
C GLY A 254 -10.34 1.80 -10.40
N GLY A 255 -9.28 0.98 -10.31
CA GLY A 255 -8.02 1.32 -9.66
C GLY A 255 -7.15 2.34 -10.42
N VAL A 256 -7.43 2.60 -11.70
CA VAL A 256 -6.69 3.57 -12.53
C VAL A 256 -7.25 4.99 -12.38
N LEU A 257 -8.50 5.12 -11.94
CA LEU A 257 -9.24 6.39 -11.88
C LEU A 257 -9.02 7.17 -10.56
N LEU A 258 -8.02 6.83 -9.82
CA LEU A 258 -7.62 7.44 -8.54
C LEU A 258 -6.49 8.40 -8.76
#